data_c61845650b1549fd21d3b2bb1fa8f7b9
#
_entry.id   c61845650b1549fd21d3b2bb1fa8f7b9
#
_cell.length_a   1.000
_cell.length_b   1.000
_cell.length_c   1.000
_cell.angle_alpha   90.00
_cell.angle_beta   90.00
_cell.angle_gamma   90.00
#
_symmetry.space_group_name_H-M   'P 1'
#
loop_
_entity.id
_entity.type
_entity.pdbx_description
1 polymer ?
#
loop_
_entity_poly.entity_id
_entity_poly.type
_entity_poly.pdbx_seq_one_letter_code
_entity_poly.pdbx_strand_id
1 'polypeptide(L)'
;MAMTRDDILRLLQELEQWMQFEDCPPVDWLVCGGAALGLQGLQDRPTRDVDVLGRWDEAVLDAVGIEEFPEEMAACIRRVADNHPELAGMGPNWVNLGPRALVQAGLPEGFADRLHVLRIGDRLTLHLLGRQDLLALKLYAAADDLGPRQDVHLADLKALEPTFDELDWAVDWLRTLRDFEEKKPVVKHVLEELGRDDLAYYV
;
A
#
# COMPACT_ATOMS: atom_id res chain seq x y z
N MET A 1 -6.44 15.87 6.52
CA MET A 1 -5.24 15.81 7.39
C MET A 1 -4.38 14.65 6.93
N ALA A 2 -3.07 14.69 7.12
CA ALA A 2 -2.20 13.55 6.90
C ALA A 2 -1.90 12.93 8.27
N MET A 3 -1.87 11.60 8.35
CA MET A 3 -1.70 10.81 9.56
C MET A 3 -0.22 10.44 9.72
N THR A 4 0.31 10.64 10.91
CA THR A 4 1.62 10.10 11.30
C THR A 4 1.52 8.59 11.56
N ARG A 5 2.67 7.94 11.75
CA ARG A 5 2.73 6.53 12.15
C ARG A 5 1.91 6.27 13.44
N ASP A 6 2.03 7.14 14.43
CA ASP A 6 1.35 6.99 15.71
C ASP A 6 -0.17 7.22 15.58
N ASP A 7 -0.60 8.15 14.70
CA ASP A 7 -2.03 8.33 14.37
C ASP A 7 -2.61 7.07 13.74
N ILE A 8 -1.90 6.48 12.77
CA ILE A 8 -2.35 5.24 12.10
C ILE A 8 -2.48 4.11 13.14
N LEU A 9 -1.49 3.92 13.99
CA LEU A 9 -1.54 2.87 15.02
C LEU A 9 -2.71 3.09 15.99
N ARG A 10 -2.95 4.31 16.44
CA ARG A 10 -4.07 4.67 17.32
C ARG A 10 -5.42 4.38 16.66
N LEU A 11 -5.59 4.78 15.41
CA LEU A 11 -6.84 4.54 14.66
C LEU A 11 -7.09 3.04 14.40
N LEU A 12 -6.05 2.29 14.06
CA LEU A 12 -6.13 0.84 13.88
C LEU A 12 -6.46 0.11 15.20
N GLN A 13 -5.91 0.58 16.32
CA GLN A 13 -6.24 0.04 17.64
C GLN A 13 -7.71 0.33 18.02
N GLU A 14 -8.23 1.51 17.68
CA GLU A 14 -9.66 1.82 17.88
C GLU A 14 -10.53 0.96 16.95
N LEU A 15 -10.13 0.77 15.69
CA LEU A 15 -10.81 -0.14 14.76
C LEU A 15 -10.89 -1.56 15.33
N GLU A 16 -9.79 -2.09 15.85
CA GLU A 16 -9.73 -3.38 16.52
C GLU A 16 -10.72 -3.47 17.69
N GLN A 17 -10.84 -2.42 18.53
CA GLN A 17 -11.79 -2.38 19.65
C GLN A 17 -13.23 -2.43 19.15
N TRP A 18 -13.56 -1.70 18.07
CA TRP A 18 -14.88 -1.78 17.45
C TRP A 18 -15.16 -3.15 16.84
N MET A 19 -14.17 -3.78 16.19
CA MET A 19 -14.29 -5.15 15.67
C MET A 19 -14.56 -6.17 16.77
N GLN A 20 -13.91 -6.03 17.93
CA GLN A 20 -14.18 -6.87 19.11
C GLN A 20 -15.60 -6.65 19.63
N PHE A 21 -16.02 -5.39 19.76
CA PHE A 21 -17.35 -5.04 20.27
C PHE A 21 -18.49 -5.57 19.39
N GLU A 22 -18.33 -5.47 18.06
CA GLU A 22 -19.33 -5.94 17.08
C GLU A 22 -19.16 -7.44 16.73
N ASP A 23 -18.25 -8.15 17.41
CA ASP A 23 -17.92 -9.56 17.17
C ASP A 23 -17.56 -9.88 15.70
N CYS A 24 -16.88 -8.93 15.02
CA CYS A 24 -16.40 -9.14 13.67
C CYS A 24 -15.42 -10.32 13.60
N PRO A 25 -15.44 -11.13 12.54
CA PRO A 25 -14.45 -12.19 12.37
C PRO A 25 -13.04 -11.61 12.28
N PRO A 26 -12.00 -12.35 12.71
CA PRO A 26 -10.62 -11.94 12.51
C PRO A 26 -10.28 -11.76 11.02
N VAL A 27 -9.45 -10.77 10.73
CA VAL A 27 -8.98 -10.49 9.38
C VAL A 27 -7.47 -10.27 9.36
N ASP A 28 -6.87 -10.70 8.28
CA ASP A 28 -5.48 -10.51 7.92
C ASP A 28 -5.43 -9.64 6.66
N TRP A 29 -5.14 -8.36 6.81
CA TRP A 29 -5.07 -7.44 5.67
C TRP A 29 -3.67 -7.39 5.07
N LEU A 30 -3.60 -7.50 3.74
CA LEU A 30 -2.39 -7.19 3.00
C LEU A 30 -2.35 -5.68 2.71
N VAL A 31 -1.35 -4.99 3.26
CA VAL A 31 -1.27 -3.52 3.26
C VAL A 31 -0.05 -3.04 2.49
N CYS A 32 -0.25 -1.99 1.70
CA CYS A 32 0.79 -1.31 0.93
C CYS A 32 0.78 0.21 1.16
N GLY A 33 1.36 0.95 0.25
CA GLY A 33 1.30 2.41 0.20
C GLY A 33 2.06 3.13 1.30
N GLY A 34 1.66 4.38 1.57
CA GLY A 34 2.32 5.25 2.54
C GLY A 34 2.21 4.74 3.98
N ALA A 35 1.08 4.10 4.32
CA ALA A 35 0.89 3.52 5.65
C ALA A 35 1.87 2.38 5.92
N ALA A 36 2.07 1.47 4.96
CA ALA A 36 3.04 0.38 5.10
C ALA A 36 4.48 0.91 5.25
N LEU A 37 4.85 1.96 4.49
CA LEU A 37 6.15 2.61 4.63
C LEU A 37 6.34 3.23 6.03
N GLY A 38 5.35 3.99 6.50
CA GLY A 38 5.42 4.64 7.81
C GLY A 38 5.42 3.63 8.97
N LEU A 39 4.56 2.60 8.92
CA LEU A 39 4.48 1.58 9.97
C LEU A 39 5.80 0.78 10.12
N GLN A 40 6.54 0.58 9.04
CA GLN A 40 7.85 -0.07 9.06
C GLN A 40 9.00 0.89 9.37
N GLY A 41 8.74 2.19 9.50
CA GLY A 41 9.79 3.20 9.72
C GLY A 41 10.71 3.42 8.51
N LEU A 42 10.24 3.07 7.32
CA LEU A 42 10.96 3.29 6.06
C LEU A 42 10.83 4.74 5.57
N GLN A 43 9.81 5.45 6.07
CA GLN A 43 9.55 6.85 5.73
C GLN A 43 8.79 7.54 6.87
N ASP A 44 9.15 8.79 7.17
CA ASP A 44 8.50 9.62 8.20
C ASP A 44 7.38 10.52 7.67
N ARG A 45 7.15 10.52 6.34
CA ARG A 45 6.13 11.35 5.72
C ARG A 45 4.73 10.88 6.13
N PRO A 46 3.87 11.80 6.66
CA PRO A 46 2.49 11.45 6.95
C PRO A 46 1.72 11.02 5.71
N THR A 47 0.87 10.01 5.85
CA THR A 47 -0.03 9.53 4.79
C THR A 47 -1.48 9.94 5.06
N ARG A 48 -2.34 9.83 4.06
CA ARG A 48 -3.77 10.16 4.21
C ARG A 48 -4.59 8.96 4.64
N ASP A 49 -4.20 7.76 4.21
CA ASP A 49 -5.00 6.55 4.22
C ASP A 49 -4.16 5.31 4.49
N VAL A 50 -4.86 4.22 4.76
CA VAL A 50 -4.32 2.87 4.82
C VAL A 50 -4.81 2.12 3.58
N ASP A 51 -3.89 1.83 2.67
CA ASP A 51 -4.14 1.15 1.41
C ASP A 51 -4.13 -0.36 1.61
N VAL A 52 -5.30 -1.00 1.53
CA VAL A 52 -5.46 -2.46 1.62
C VAL A 52 -5.54 -3.04 0.21
N LEU A 53 -4.61 -3.92 -0.13
CA LEU A 53 -4.57 -4.66 -1.39
C LEU A 53 -5.60 -5.78 -1.43
N GLY A 54 -5.76 -6.46 -0.32
CA GLY A 54 -6.61 -7.63 -0.19
C GLY A 54 -6.47 -8.28 1.18
N ARG A 55 -6.84 -9.53 1.27
CA ARG A 55 -6.67 -10.37 2.46
C ARG A 55 -5.46 -11.28 2.28
N TRP A 56 -4.67 -11.44 3.30
CA TRP A 56 -3.69 -12.52 3.37
C TRP A 56 -4.40 -13.83 3.75
N ASP A 57 -4.09 -14.91 3.06
CA ASP A 57 -4.63 -16.23 3.34
C ASP A 57 -3.50 -17.20 3.70
N GLU A 58 -3.39 -17.50 4.98
CA GLU A 58 -2.33 -18.36 5.52
C GLU A 58 -2.41 -19.80 5.00
N ALA A 59 -3.59 -20.26 4.58
CA ALA A 59 -3.74 -21.64 4.09
C ALA A 59 -3.14 -21.84 2.70
N VAL A 60 -3.12 -20.78 1.89
CA VAL A 60 -2.54 -20.81 0.53
C VAL A 60 -1.25 -20.02 0.45
N LEU A 61 -0.86 -19.32 1.52
CA LEU A 61 0.30 -18.42 1.61
C LEU A 61 0.33 -17.40 0.47
N ASP A 62 -0.82 -16.77 0.21
CA ASP A 62 -0.98 -15.83 -0.89
C ASP A 62 -2.02 -14.75 -0.58
N ALA A 63 -2.01 -13.70 -1.42
CA ALA A 63 -2.98 -12.62 -1.39
C ALA A 63 -4.29 -13.03 -2.05
N VAL A 64 -5.41 -12.81 -1.34
CA VAL A 64 -6.75 -12.98 -1.89
C VAL A 64 -7.39 -11.61 -2.09
N GLY A 65 -7.80 -11.33 -3.33
CA GLY A 65 -8.48 -10.08 -3.67
C GLY A 65 -9.83 -9.97 -2.94
N ILE A 66 -10.16 -8.76 -2.52
CA ILE A 66 -11.48 -8.40 -1.97
C ILE A 66 -12.02 -7.21 -2.77
N GLU A 67 -13.30 -7.27 -3.12
CA GLU A 67 -13.95 -6.20 -3.88
C GLU A 67 -14.49 -5.10 -2.96
N GLU A 68 -14.96 -5.49 -1.77
CA GLU A 68 -15.51 -4.61 -0.74
C GLU A 68 -15.24 -5.18 0.65
N PHE A 69 -15.23 -4.31 1.64
CA PHE A 69 -15.21 -4.76 3.04
C PHE A 69 -16.58 -5.34 3.42
N PRO A 70 -16.63 -6.43 4.19
CA PRO A 70 -17.88 -6.90 4.80
C PRO A 70 -18.60 -5.78 5.55
N GLU A 71 -19.94 -5.78 5.56
CA GLU A 71 -20.73 -4.65 6.10
C GLU A 71 -20.39 -4.34 7.56
N GLU A 72 -20.17 -5.36 8.38
CA GLU A 72 -19.79 -5.20 9.78
C GLU A 72 -18.43 -4.49 9.91
N MET A 73 -17.46 -4.85 9.07
CA MET A 73 -16.15 -4.22 9.00
C MET A 73 -16.26 -2.78 8.50
N ALA A 74 -17.02 -2.55 7.43
CA ALA A 74 -17.25 -1.23 6.87
C ALA A 74 -17.95 -0.31 7.91
N ALA A 75 -18.84 -0.86 8.74
CA ALA A 75 -19.48 -0.13 9.84
C ALA A 75 -18.45 0.28 10.91
N CYS A 76 -17.52 -0.60 11.28
CA CYS A 76 -16.45 -0.29 12.23
C CYS A 76 -15.52 0.79 11.68
N ILE A 77 -15.13 0.71 10.39
CA ILE A 77 -14.30 1.71 9.71
C ILE A 77 -14.99 3.09 9.71
N ARG A 78 -16.29 3.14 9.40
CA ARG A 78 -17.09 4.38 9.46
C ARG A 78 -17.13 4.96 10.88
N ARG A 79 -17.34 4.12 11.88
CA ARG A 79 -17.43 4.54 13.28
C ARG A 79 -16.14 5.19 13.78
N VAL A 80 -14.99 4.65 13.41
CA VAL A 80 -13.69 5.31 13.67
C VAL A 80 -13.65 6.68 12.98
N ALA A 81 -14.03 6.76 11.71
CA ALA A 81 -14.02 8.04 10.99
C ALA A 81 -14.96 9.09 11.61
N ASP A 82 -16.13 8.67 12.09
CA ASP A 82 -17.12 9.56 12.72
C ASP A 82 -16.64 10.09 14.09
N ASN A 83 -15.83 9.30 14.81
CA ASN A 83 -15.25 9.70 16.10
C ASN A 83 -14.05 10.65 15.94
N HIS A 84 -13.48 10.76 14.75
CA HIS A 84 -12.27 11.52 14.47
C HIS A 84 -12.51 12.66 13.47
N PRO A 85 -12.80 13.89 13.94
CA PRO A 85 -13.04 15.04 13.05
C PRO A 85 -11.90 15.33 12.07
N GLU A 86 -10.67 14.93 12.42
CA GLU A 86 -9.51 15.02 11.54
C GLU A 86 -9.62 14.14 10.28
N LEU A 87 -10.47 13.11 10.30
CA LEU A 87 -10.77 12.25 9.16
C LEU A 87 -11.96 12.74 8.32
N ALA A 88 -12.62 13.85 8.71
CA ALA A 88 -13.86 14.32 8.05
C ALA A 88 -13.74 14.53 6.54
N GLY A 89 -12.54 14.87 6.04
CA GLY A 89 -12.27 15.02 4.60
C GLY A 89 -12.12 13.72 3.82
N MET A 90 -11.98 12.59 4.52
CA MET A 90 -11.81 11.24 3.94
C MET A 90 -12.99 10.32 4.29
N GLY A 91 -13.63 10.57 5.43
CA GLY A 91 -14.67 9.67 5.94
C GLY A 91 -14.15 8.24 6.06
N PRO A 92 -14.95 7.22 5.67
CA PRO A 92 -14.54 5.82 5.77
C PRO A 92 -13.35 5.46 4.86
N ASN A 93 -12.99 6.31 3.89
CA ASN A 93 -11.88 6.02 2.96
C ASN A 93 -10.48 6.21 3.59
N TRP A 94 -10.41 6.48 4.91
CA TRP A 94 -9.12 6.42 5.62
C TRP A 94 -8.52 5.02 5.64
N VAL A 95 -9.36 3.99 5.47
CA VAL A 95 -8.96 2.63 5.04
C VAL A 95 -9.67 2.37 3.71
N ASN A 96 -8.93 2.03 2.67
CA ASN A 96 -9.49 1.87 1.34
C ASN A 96 -8.91 0.67 0.58
N LEU A 97 -9.61 0.25 -0.46
CA LEU A 97 -9.25 -0.83 -1.38
C LEU A 97 -8.78 -0.28 -2.74
N GLY A 98 -8.27 0.95 -2.78
CA GLY A 98 -7.81 1.58 -4.03
C GLY A 98 -6.89 0.68 -4.86
N PRO A 99 -5.83 0.11 -4.27
CA PRO A 99 -4.86 -0.69 -5.00
C PRO A 99 -5.25 -2.16 -5.22
N ARG A 100 -6.48 -2.59 -4.87
CA ARG A 100 -6.91 -4.01 -4.93
C ARG A 100 -6.72 -4.70 -6.29
N ALA A 101 -6.78 -3.93 -7.38
CA ALA A 101 -6.59 -4.47 -8.72
C ALA A 101 -5.17 -5.07 -8.93
N LEU A 102 -4.19 -4.66 -8.15
CA LEU A 102 -2.83 -5.18 -8.23
C LEU A 102 -2.72 -6.65 -7.81
N VAL A 103 -3.61 -7.13 -6.93
CA VAL A 103 -3.68 -8.56 -6.60
C VAL A 103 -4.04 -9.39 -7.84
N GLN A 104 -4.99 -8.91 -8.66
CA GLN A 104 -5.39 -9.59 -9.89
C GLN A 104 -4.34 -9.42 -11.02
N ALA A 105 -3.64 -8.29 -11.05
CA ALA A 105 -2.57 -8.04 -12.02
C ALA A 105 -1.34 -8.91 -11.75
N GLY A 106 -1.13 -9.33 -10.50
CA GLY A 106 0.00 -10.11 -10.03
C GLY A 106 0.98 -9.26 -9.20
N LEU A 107 1.14 -9.61 -7.94
CA LEU A 107 2.14 -9.01 -7.07
C LEU A 107 3.55 -9.51 -7.43
N PRO A 108 4.61 -8.80 -7.01
CA PRO A 108 5.98 -9.23 -7.27
C PRO A 108 6.26 -10.65 -6.74
N GLU A 109 6.94 -11.47 -7.53
CA GLU A 109 7.28 -12.84 -7.14
C GLU A 109 8.01 -12.88 -5.79
N GLY A 110 7.62 -13.81 -4.92
CA GLY A 110 8.20 -13.98 -3.57
C GLY A 110 7.82 -12.88 -2.57
N PHE A 111 6.81 -12.04 -2.86
CA PHE A 111 6.36 -11.01 -1.92
C PHE A 111 5.98 -11.60 -0.56
N ALA A 112 5.42 -12.81 -0.54
CA ALA A 112 5.01 -13.51 0.67
C ALA A 112 6.16 -13.69 1.68
N ASP A 113 7.37 -13.98 1.18
CA ASP A 113 8.57 -14.17 2.01
C ASP A 113 9.11 -12.84 2.59
N ARG A 114 8.65 -11.71 2.07
CA ARG A 114 9.10 -10.37 2.45
C ARG A 114 8.07 -9.61 3.30
N LEU A 115 6.96 -10.25 3.66
CA LEU A 115 5.92 -9.63 4.49
C LEU A 115 6.41 -9.32 5.91
N HIS A 116 6.04 -8.16 6.41
CA HIS A 116 6.21 -7.79 7.81
C HIS A 116 4.86 -7.86 8.53
N VAL A 117 4.72 -8.80 9.46
CA VAL A 117 3.48 -8.99 10.21
C VAL A 117 3.41 -8.03 11.38
N LEU A 118 2.34 -7.25 11.44
CA LEU A 118 2.02 -6.35 12.53
C LEU A 118 0.64 -6.72 13.11
N ARG A 119 0.64 -7.35 14.27
CA ARG A 119 -0.59 -7.69 14.98
C ARG A 119 -1.09 -6.48 15.75
N ILE A 120 -2.28 -6.00 15.43
CA ILE A 120 -2.94 -4.89 16.14
C ILE A 120 -3.69 -5.41 17.36
N GLY A 121 -4.37 -6.54 17.21
CA GLY A 121 -5.09 -7.22 18.28
C GLY A 121 -5.48 -8.64 17.89
N ASP A 122 -6.56 -9.14 18.46
CA ASP A 122 -7.02 -10.51 18.20
C ASP A 122 -7.87 -10.63 16.92
N ARG A 123 -8.40 -9.50 16.44
CA ARG A 123 -9.27 -9.46 15.25
C ARG A 123 -8.60 -8.83 14.03
N LEU A 124 -7.52 -8.06 14.21
CA LEU A 124 -6.86 -7.34 13.11
C LEU A 124 -5.37 -7.60 13.09
N THR A 125 -4.91 -8.24 12.02
CA THR A 125 -3.49 -8.40 11.68
C THR A 125 -3.20 -7.73 10.34
N LEU A 126 -2.09 -7.01 10.25
CA LEU A 126 -1.60 -6.42 9.02
C LEU A 126 -0.39 -7.19 8.51
N HIS A 127 -0.42 -7.59 7.26
CA HIS A 127 0.70 -8.11 6.51
C HIS A 127 1.20 -6.98 5.61
N LEU A 128 2.26 -6.28 6.03
CA LEU A 128 2.82 -5.14 5.32
C LEU A 128 3.76 -5.66 4.25
N LEU A 129 3.60 -5.21 3.00
CA LEU A 129 4.55 -5.53 1.93
C LEU A 129 5.96 -5.06 2.32
N GLY A 130 6.97 -5.85 1.97
CA GLY A 130 8.36 -5.51 2.21
C GLY A 130 8.83 -4.29 1.38
N ARG A 131 9.96 -3.69 1.78
CA ARG A 131 10.53 -2.51 1.12
C ARG A 131 10.65 -2.65 -0.39
N GLN A 132 11.14 -3.79 -0.86
CA GLN A 132 11.35 -4.05 -2.29
C GLN A 132 10.03 -4.04 -3.06
N ASP A 133 8.99 -4.67 -2.51
CA ASP A 133 7.65 -4.70 -3.09
C ASP A 133 7.01 -3.30 -3.07
N LEU A 134 7.18 -2.56 -1.97
CA LEU A 134 6.68 -1.18 -1.87
C LEU A 134 7.34 -0.25 -2.89
N LEU A 135 8.65 -0.42 -3.17
CA LEU A 135 9.34 0.31 -4.23
C LEU A 135 8.74 0.01 -5.61
N ALA A 136 8.52 -1.28 -5.93
CA ALA A 136 7.93 -1.69 -7.18
C ALA A 136 6.51 -1.12 -7.37
N LEU A 137 5.67 -1.21 -6.33
CA LEU A 137 4.32 -0.65 -6.36
C LEU A 137 4.33 0.88 -6.46
N LYS A 138 5.30 1.57 -5.85
CA LYS A 138 5.47 3.03 -5.99
C LYS A 138 5.91 3.43 -7.38
N LEU A 139 6.79 2.67 -8.02
CA LEU A 139 7.19 2.89 -9.41
C LEU A 139 6.00 2.68 -10.35
N TYR A 140 5.20 1.63 -10.15
CA TYR A 140 3.96 1.41 -10.87
C TYR A 140 2.99 2.59 -10.71
N ALA A 141 2.72 3.00 -9.47
CA ALA A 141 1.79 4.09 -9.18
C ALA A 141 2.26 5.43 -9.78
N ALA A 142 3.57 5.70 -9.77
CA ALA A 142 4.14 6.88 -10.42
C ALA A 142 3.99 6.84 -11.96
N ALA A 143 3.91 5.64 -12.54
CA ALA A 143 3.68 5.46 -13.98
C ALA A 143 2.20 5.44 -14.36
N ASP A 144 1.31 5.11 -13.42
CA ASP A 144 -0.14 5.01 -13.63
C ASP A 144 -0.86 6.36 -13.45
N ASP A 145 -0.40 7.18 -12.52
CA ASP A 145 -1.05 8.42 -12.12
C ASP A 145 -0.38 9.63 -12.80
N LEU A 146 -0.95 10.11 -13.89
CA LEU A 146 -0.46 11.29 -14.66
C LEU A 146 -0.90 12.64 -14.05
N GLY A 147 -1.25 12.67 -12.77
CA GLY A 147 -1.76 13.87 -12.10
C GLY A 147 -0.91 14.30 -10.89
N PRO A 148 -1.46 15.16 -10.02
CA PRO A 148 -0.76 15.63 -8.83
C PRO A 148 -0.30 14.52 -7.86
N ARG A 149 -0.83 13.32 -7.99
CA ARG A 149 -0.39 12.15 -7.22
C ARG A 149 0.93 11.58 -7.70
N GLN A 150 1.27 11.76 -8.98
CA GLN A 150 2.58 11.34 -9.51
C GLN A 150 3.73 11.96 -8.70
N ASP A 151 3.63 13.26 -8.41
CA ASP A 151 4.63 13.97 -7.60
C ASP A 151 4.80 13.35 -6.21
N VAL A 152 3.70 12.86 -5.61
CA VAL A 152 3.73 12.19 -4.30
C VAL A 152 4.45 10.85 -4.40
N HIS A 153 4.17 10.04 -5.43
CA HIS A 153 4.83 8.74 -5.62
C HIS A 153 6.32 8.92 -5.95
N LEU A 154 6.65 9.89 -6.78
CA LEU A 154 8.04 10.24 -7.09
C LEU A 154 8.81 10.74 -5.87
N ALA A 155 8.17 11.59 -5.02
CA ALA A 155 8.76 12.03 -3.77
C ALA A 155 9.02 10.87 -2.80
N ASP A 156 8.08 9.92 -2.72
CA ASP A 156 8.25 8.70 -1.92
C ASP A 156 9.42 7.85 -2.44
N LEU A 157 9.53 7.67 -3.75
CA LEU A 157 10.65 6.95 -4.37
C LEU A 157 11.99 7.63 -4.08
N LYS A 158 12.07 8.97 -4.24
CA LYS A 158 13.29 9.74 -3.92
C LYS A 158 13.67 9.62 -2.45
N ALA A 159 12.70 9.66 -1.53
CA ALA A 159 12.94 9.53 -0.09
C ALA A 159 13.38 8.12 0.34
N LEU A 160 13.01 7.10 -0.42
CA LEU A 160 13.45 5.73 -0.18
C LEU A 160 14.89 5.48 -0.66
N GLU A 161 15.49 6.39 -1.45
CA GLU A 161 16.86 6.26 -1.96
C GLU A 161 17.12 4.86 -2.56
N PRO A 162 16.36 4.45 -3.59
CA PRO A 162 16.46 3.10 -4.12
C PRO A 162 17.82 2.85 -4.77
N THR A 163 18.37 1.67 -4.56
CA THR A 163 19.57 1.21 -5.26
C THR A 163 19.27 0.91 -6.73
N PHE A 164 20.33 0.72 -7.53
CA PHE A 164 20.18 0.26 -8.92
C PHE A 164 19.43 -1.07 -8.97
N ASP A 165 19.87 -2.05 -8.18
CA ASP A 165 19.33 -3.40 -8.21
C ASP A 165 17.85 -3.44 -7.79
N GLU A 166 17.43 -2.60 -6.80
CA GLU A 166 16.02 -2.48 -6.40
C GLU A 166 15.16 -1.92 -7.53
N LEU A 167 15.64 -0.91 -8.26
CA LEU A 167 14.88 -0.34 -9.38
C LEU A 167 14.87 -1.25 -10.60
N ASP A 168 15.98 -1.92 -10.93
CA ASP A 168 16.05 -2.88 -12.02
C ASP A 168 15.07 -4.02 -11.80
N TRP A 169 15.07 -4.58 -10.60
CA TRP A 169 14.10 -5.60 -10.20
C TRP A 169 12.64 -5.10 -10.26
N ALA A 170 12.37 -3.85 -9.85
CA ALA A 170 11.05 -3.26 -9.95
C ALA A 170 10.60 -3.11 -11.41
N VAL A 171 11.51 -2.70 -12.30
CA VAL A 171 11.26 -2.63 -13.74
C VAL A 171 10.99 -4.02 -14.33
N ASP A 172 11.73 -5.04 -13.91
CA ASP A 172 11.51 -6.42 -14.36
C ASP A 172 10.12 -6.93 -13.95
N TRP A 173 9.67 -6.62 -12.72
CA TRP A 173 8.29 -6.92 -12.35
C TRP A 173 7.27 -6.15 -13.21
N LEU A 174 7.48 -4.84 -13.44
CA LEU A 174 6.58 -4.04 -14.30
C LEU A 174 6.43 -4.66 -15.69
N ARG A 175 7.50 -5.21 -16.26
CA ARG A 175 7.48 -5.89 -17.58
C ARG A 175 6.58 -7.12 -17.61
N THR A 176 6.24 -7.70 -16.46
CA THR A 176 5.30 -8.83 -16.37
C THR A 176 3.83 -8.39 -16.45
N LEU A 177 3.56 -7.09 -16.23
CA LEU A 177 2.21 -6.55 -16.23
C LEU A 177 1.70 -6.30 -17.65
N ARG A 178 0.40 -6.52 -17.86
CA ARG A 178 -0.21 -6.42 -19.20
C ARG A 178 -0.18 -5.02 -19.83
N ASP A 179 -0.17 -4.00 -18.98
CA ASP A 179 -0.21 -2.59 -19.35
C ASP A 179 1.18 -1.93 -19.41
N PHE A 180 2.25 -2.72 -19.28
CA PHE A 180 3.62 -2.20 -19.25
C PHE A 180 3.97 -1.37 -20.48
N GLU A 181 3.64 -1.84 -21.69
CA GLU A 181 4.00 -1.12 -22.93
C GLU A 181 3.36 0.27 -23.00
N GLU A 182 2.15 0.43 -22.44
CA GLU A 182 1.47 1.72 -22.37
C GLU A 182 2.15 2.66 -21.35
N LYS A 183 2.63 2.10 -20.24
CA LYS A 183 3.27 2.84 -19.14
C LYS A 183 4.76 3.10 -19.38
N LYS A 184 5.38 2.37 -20.27
CA LYS A 184 6.82 2.41 -20.56
C LYS A 184 7.41 3.82 -20.73
N PRO A 185 6.79 4.76 -21.48
CA PRO A 185 7.33 6.13 -21.60
C PRO A 185 7.36 6.89 -20.27
N VAL A 186 6.35 6.63 -19.40
CA VAL A 186 6.26 7.28 -18.09
C VAL A 186 7.22 6.64 -17.10
N VAL A 187 7.36 5.31 -17.10
CA VAL A 187 8.40 4.60 -16.31
C VAL A 187 9.78 5.16 -16.62
N LYS A 188 10.09 5.32 -17.91
CA LYS A 188 11.33 5.91 -18.39
C LYS A 188 11.56 7.31 -17.80
N HIS A 189 10.59 8.18 -17.91
CA HIS A 189 10.64 9.53 -17.34
C HIS A 189 10.83 9.51 -15.81
N VAL A 190 10.12 8.64 -15.08
CA VAL A 190 10.29 8.49 -13.62
C VAL A 190 11.71 8.06 -13.26
N LEU A 191 12.30 7.13 -14.01
CA LEU A 191 13.69 6.71 -13.81
C LEU A 191 14.69 7.84 -14.06
N GLU A 192 14.48 8.66 -15.10
CA GLU A 192 15.28 9.86 -15.39
C GLU A 192 15.18 10.86 -14.22
N GLU A 193 13.97 11.10 -13.71
CA GLU A 193 13.74 11.95 -12.52
C GLU A 193 14.40 11.44 -11.23
N LEU A 194 14.66 10.13 -11.16
CA LEU A 194 15.42 9.49 -10.08
C LEU A 194 16.94 9.52 -10.34
N GLY A 195 17.40 10.12 -11.46
CA GLY A 195 18.80 10.16 -11.86
C GLY A 195 19.31 8.80 -12.34
N ARG A 196 18.43 7.97 -12.91
CA ARG A 196 18.73 6.61 -13.38
C ARG A 196 18.60 6.51 -14.91
N ASP A 197 19.30 7.42 -15.61
CA ASP A 197 19.35 7.43 -17.09
C ASP A 197 19.88 6.10 -17.65
N ASP A 198 20.76 5.44 -16.88
CA ASP A 198 21.28 4.11 -17.19
C ASP A 198 20.16 3.07 -17.31
N LEU A 199 19.24 2.98 -16.34
CA LEU A 199 18.08 2.10 -16.42
C LEU A 199 17.04 2.57 -17.43
N ALA A 200 16.77 3.86 -17.50
CA ALA A 200 15.83 4.45 -18.43
C ALA A 200 16.16 4.11 -19.89
N TYR A 201 17.42 3.92 -20.23
CA TYR A 201 17.87 3.53 -21.58
C TYR A 201 17.42 2.10 -21.95
N TYR A 202 17.33 1.18 -20.98
CA TYR A 202 16.99 -0.22 -21.21
C TYR A 202 15.48 -0.51 -21.07
N VAL A 203 14.69 0.42 -20.55
CA VAL A 203 13.23 0.39 -20.53
C VAL A 203 12.67 0.76 -21.89
#